data_5b5dba454c7d28e59baeb77fa8a0c3b3
#
_entry.id   5b5dba454c7d28e59baeb77fa8a0c3b3
#
_cell.length_a   1.000
_cell.length_b   1.000
_cell.length_c   1.000
_cell.angle_alpha   90.00
_cell.angle_beta   90.00
_cell.angle_gamma   90.00
#
_symmetry.space_group_name_H-M   'P 1'
#
loop_
_entity.id
_entity.type
_entity.pdbx_description
1 polymer ?
#
loop_
_entity_poly.entity_id
_entity_poly.type
_entity_poly.pdbx_seq_one_letter_code
_entity_poly.pdbx_strand_id
1 'polypeptide(L)'
;MVAPNPTVLLKPRMRGVLHQWAFFVSLGMGLLLVLAASGQREVTATAIYAGSVAGLLGTSALYHRVNWSRAGARRWMRRADHAMIFVLIAGTYTPFALLVMDDPLATAILIAVWSGAAAGIILQLAWIDAPRWLSVLVYMLLGWVAIATVPDLLEGLGLTATLLVATGGLLYTVGALVYALRRPDP
;
A
#
# COMPACT_ATOMS: atom_id res chain seq x y z
N MET A 1 -25.66 -2.75 -43.79
CA MET A 1 -25.85 -2.92 -42.33
C MET A 1 -24.50 -2.77 -41.67
N VAL A 2 -24.24 -1.64 -41.03
CA VAL A 2 -23.03 -1.39 -40.26
C VAL A 2 -23.21 -2.10 -38.91
N ALA A 3 -22.34 -3.07 -38.60
CA ALA A 3 -22.35 -3.75 -37.30
C ALA A 3 -22.20 -2.71 -36.17
N PRO A 4 -22.97 -2.80 -35.08
CA PRO A 4 -22.81 -1.88 -33.97
C PRO A 4 -21.39 -2.02 -33.38
N ASN A 5 -20.72 -0.87 -33.32
CA ASN A 5 -19.39 -0.69 -32.72
C ASN A 5 -19.35 -1.33 -31.32
N PRO A 6 -18.39 -2.22 -31.01
CA PRO A 6 -18.31 -2.82 -29.69
C PRO A 6 -18.23 -1.69 -28.66
N THR A 7 -19.15 -1.69 -27.72
CA THR A 7 -19.29 -0.72 -26.64
C THR A 7 -17.93 -0.37 -26.08
N VAL A 8 -17.45 0.83 -26.39
CA VAL A 8 -16.33 1.46 -25.69
C VAL A 8 -16.81 1.60 -24.25
N LEU A 9 -16.38 0.68 -23.39
CA LEU A 9 -16.64 0.75 -21.96
C LEU A 9 -16.09 2.10 -21.47
N LEU A 10 -16.97 3.07 -21.33
CA LEU A 10 -16.60 4.41 -20.88
C LEU A 10 -15.97 4.27 -19.51
N LYS A 11 -14.69 4.64 -19.42
CA LYS A 11 -13.94 4.65 -18.17
C LYS A 11 -14.66 5.58 -17.18
N PRO A 12 -15.05 5.13 -15.98
CA PRO A 12 -15.73 5.98 -15.01
C PRO A 12 -14.91 7.24 -14.73
N ARG A 13 -15.54 8.42 -14.79
CA ARG A 13 -14.85 9.72 -14.67
C ARG A 13 -14.09 9.90 -13.36
N MET A 14 -14.61 9.32 -12.27
CA MET A 14 -14.04 9.42 -10.92
C MET A 14 -12.92 8.42 -10.64
N ARG A 15 -12.68 7.46 -11.55
CA ARG A 15 -11.68 6.42 -11.33
C ARG A 15 -10.26 7.00 -11.18
N GLY A 16 -9.65 6.80 -10.01
CA GLY A 16 -8.31 7.29 -9.68
C GLY A 16 -8.21 8.77 -9.30
N VAL A 17 -9.33 9.53 -9.29
CA VAL A 17 -9.32 10.96 -8.91
C VAL A 17 -8.92 11.13 -7.46
N LEU A 18 -9.45 10.31 -6.55
CA LEU A 18 -9.10 10.37 -5.12
C LEU A 18 -7.61 10.07 -4.91
N HIS A 19 -7.05 9.06 -5.57
CA HIS A 19 -5.62 8.75 -5.48
C HIS A 19 -4.75 9.88 -6.05
N GLN A 20 -5.18 10.53 -7.11
CA GLN A 20 -4.47 11.68 -7.68
C GLN A 20 -4.36 12.84 -6.68
N TRP A 21 -5.46 13.23 -6.04
CA TRP A 21 -5.42 14.30 -5.04
C TRP A 21 -4.69 13.88 -3.77
N ALA A 22 -4.95 12.65 -3.29
CA ALA A 22 -4.24 12.08 -2.15
C ALA A 22 -2.71 11.99 -2.39
N PHE A 23 -2.27 11.76 -3.64
CA PHE A 23 -0.85 11.79 -3.99
C PHE A 23 -0.23 13.17 -3.73
N PHE A 24 -0.83 14.25 -4.19
CA PHE A 24 -0.28 15.60 -3.94
C PHE A 24 -0.30 15.96 -2.46
N VAL A 25 -1.36 15.59 -1.74
CA VAL A 25 -1.43 15.78 -0.28
C VAL A 25 -0.32 14.97 0.40
N SER A 26 -0.12 13.71 -0.01
CA SER A 26 0.91 12.85 0.59
C SER A 26 2.33 13.35 0.35
N LEU A 27 2.61 14.02 -0.78
CA LEU A 27 3.90 14.65 -1.01
C LEU A 27 4.16 15.81 -0.02
N GLY A 28 3.17 16.68 0.19
CA GLY A 28 3.29 17.76 1.16
C GLY A 28 3.43 17.27 2.60
N MET A 29 2.55 16.37 3.01
CA MET A 29 2.59 15.79 4.36
C MET A 29 3.84 14.94 4.60
N GLY A 30 4.26 14.16 3.60
CA GLY A 30 5.48 13.36 3.66
C GLY A 30 6.72 14.22 3.78
N LEU A 31 6.81 15.32 3.03
CA LEU A 31 7.90 16.28 3.15
C LEU A 31 7.95 16.90 4.56
N LEU A 32 6.81 17.35 5.08
CA LEU A 32 6.72 17.88 6.44
C LEU A 32 7.15 16.88 7.49
N LEU A 33 6.75 15.61 7.33
CA LEU A 33 7.14 14.53 8.23
C LEU A 33 8.66 14.30 8.22
N VAL A 34 9.28 14.29 7.04
CA VAL A 34 10.75 14.12 6.91
C VAL A 34 11.51 15.33 7.46
N LEU A 35 11.00 16.55 7.23
CA LEU A 35 11.64 17.77 7.75
C LEU A 35 11.50 17.91 9.29
N ALA A 36 10.46 17.31 9.88
CA ALA A 36 10.29 17.28 11.33
C ALA A 36 11.18 16.23 12.03
N ALA A 37 11.78 15.31 11.28
CA ALA A 37 12.66 14.28 11.83
C ALA A 37 14.02 14.88 12.23
N SER A 38 14.53 14.48 13.42
CA SER A 38 15.70 15.11 14.03
C SER A 38 16.99 14.29 13.93
N GLY A 39 16.96 13.11 13.36
CA GLY A 39 18.12 12.24 13.26
C GLY A 39 18.08 11.30 12.06
N GLN A 40 19.24 10.75 11.70
CA GLN A 40 19.35 9.88 10.52
C GLN A 40 18.35 8.70 10.54
N ARG A 41 18.13 8.10 11.71
CA ARG A 41 17.20 6.97 11.88
C ARG A 41 15.75 7.41 11.65
N GLU A 42 15.34 8.56 12.19
CA GLU A 42 14.02 9.14 12.01
C GLU A 42 13.78 9.59 10.55
N VAL A 43 14.77 10.29 9.97
CA VAL A 43 14.72 10.70 8.55
C VAL A 43 14.57 9.49 7.64
N THR A 44 15.34 8.42 7.89
CA THR A 44 15.25 7.19 7.07
C THR A 44 13.86 6.53 7.21
N ALA A 45 13.36 6.40 8.43
CA ALA A 45 12.07 5.79 8.73
C ALA A 45 10.92 6.56 8.08
N THR A 46 10.90 7.88 8.27
CA THR A 46 9.86 8.76 7.72
C THR A 46 9.92 8.88 6.20
N ALA A 47 11.13 8.91 5.61
CA ALA A 47 11.32 8.97 4.17
C ALA A 47 10.83 7.67 3.48
N ILE A 48 11.13 6.50 4.04
CA ILE A 48 10.64 5.21 3.52
C ILE A 48 9.11 5.17 3.58
N TYR A 49 8.51 5.56 4.70
CA TYR A 49 7.05 5.62 4.84
C TYR A 49 6.43 6.60 3.84
N ALA A 50 6.88 7.86 3.83
CA ALA A 50 6.35 8.88 2.94
C ALA A 50 6.52 8.49 1.46
N GLY A 51 7.67 7.94 1.09
CA GLY A 51 7.93 7.44 -0.25
C GLY A 51 7.02 6.28 -0.64
N SER A 52 6.71 5.36 0.28
CA SER A 52 5.81 4.24 0.03
C SER A 52 4.36 4.70 -0.18
N VAL A 53 3.87 5.65 0.62
CA VAL A 53 2.53 6.26 0.47
C VAL A 53 2.42 7.00 -0.87
N ALA A 54 3.36 7.89 -1.16
CA ALA A 54 3.38 8.65 -2.41
C ALA A 54 3.54 7.72 -3.62
N GLY A 55 4.38 6.71 -3.52
CA GLY A 55 4.59 5.71 -4.56
C GLY A 55 3.31 4.93 -4.89
N LEU A 56 2.58 4.45 -3.89
CA LEU A 56 1.30 3.77 -4.09
C LEU A 56 0.27 4.70 -4.73
N LEU A 57 0.05 5.87 -4.15
CA LEU A 57 -0.99 6.80 -4.62
C LEU A 57 -0.67 7.31 -6.03
N GLY A 58 0.59 7.65 -6.31
CA GLY A 58 1.04 8.11 -7.61
C GLY A 58 0.93 7.04 -8.69
N THR A 59 1.39 5.82 -8.41
CA THR A 59 1.29 4.69 -9.35
C THR A 59 -0.16 4.35 -9.64
N SER A 60 -1.01 4.33 -8.61
CA SER A 60 -2.43 4.07 -8.77
C SER A 60 -3.14 5.18 -9.55
N ALA A 61 -2.82 6.44 -9.27
CA ALA A 61 -3.34 7.57 -10.04
C ALA A 61 -2.95 7.46 -11.52
N LEU A 62 -1.68 7.18 -11.82
CA LEU A 62 -1.20 6.98 -13.20
C LEU A 62 -1.93 5.82 -13.89
N TYR A 63 -2.03 4.66 -13.24
CA TYR A 63 -2.71 3.51 -13.82
C TYR A 63 -4.17 3.82 -14.16
N HIS A 64 -4.88 4.52 -13.26
CA HIS A 64 -6.30 4.76 -13.40
C HIS A 64 -6.66 6.01 -14.21
N ARG A 65 -5.81 7.05 -14.27
CA ARG A 65 -6.10 8.31 -14.95
C ARG A 65 -5.61 8.34 -16.40
N VAL A 66 -4.43 7.77 -16.66
CA VAL A 66 -3.83 7.79 -17.99
C VAL A 66 -4.58 6.87 -18.96
N ASN A 67 -4.80 7.36 -20.17
CA ASN A 67 -5.34 6.54 -21.27
C ASN A 67 -4.17 5.85 -21.99
N TRP A 68 -3.96 4.60 -21.65
CA TRP A 68 -2.85 3.79 -22.19
C TRP A 68 -3.16 3.36 -23.63
N SER A 69 -2.40 3.84 -24.61
CA SER A 69 -2.51 3.47 -26.02
C SER A 69 -1.98 2.05 -26.29
N ARG A 70 -0.96 1.63 -25.50
CA ARG A 70 -0.33 0.30 -25.67
C ARG A 70 -0.81 -0.64 -24.56
N ALA A 71 -1.42 -1.77 -24.95
CA ALA A 71 -1.88 -2.80 -24.01
C ALA A 71 -0.74 -3.35 -23.10
N GLY A 72 0.48 -3.43 -23.62
CA GLY A 72 1.66 -3.82 -22.85
C GLY A 72 1.97 -2.84 -21.70
N ALA A 73 2.00 -1.54 -22.01
CA ALA A 73 2.23 -0.49 -21.01
C ALA A 73 1.15 -0.51 -19.90
N ARG A 74 -0.12 -0.66 -20.29
CA ARG A 74 -1.21 -0.79 -19.32
C ARG A 74 -1.05 -2.01 -18.42
N ARG A 75 -0.63 -3.17 -18.95
CA ARG A 75 -0.38 -4.37 -18.14
C ARG A 75 0.76 -4.15 -17.14
N TRP A 76 1.84 -3.50 -17.54
CA TRP A 76 2.94 -3.18 -16.63
C TRP A 76 2.53 -2.21 -15.54
N MET A 77 1.76 -1.16 -15.88
CA MET A 77 1.23 -0.25 -14.87
C MET A 77 0.27 -0.92 -13.88
N ARG A 78 -0.55 -1.89 -14.34
CA ARG A 78 -1.38 -2.70 -13.43
C ARG A 78 -0.52 -3.52 -12.47
N ARG A 79 0.58 -4.09 -12.95
CA ARG A 79 1.53 -4.82 -12.10
C ARG A 79 2.17 -3.90 -11.06
N ALA A 80 2.61 -2.74 -11.49
CA ALA A 80 3.19 -1.74 -10.59
C ALA A 80 2.19 -1.27 -9.53
N ASP A 81 0.95 -0.95 -9.93
CA ASP A 81 -0.13 -0.55 -9.03
C ASP A 81 -0.38 -1.60 -7.93
N HIS A 82 -0.47 -2.87 -8.29
CA HIS A 82 -0.64 -3.95 -7.31
C HIS A 82 0.63 -4.22 -6.49
N ALA A 83 1.82 -4.10 -7.07
CA ALA A 83 3.08 -4.29 -6.37
C ALA A 83 3.32 -3.22 -5.29
N MET A 84 2.86 -1.97 -5.53
CA MET A 84 3.00 -0.89 -4.57
C MET A 84 2.22 -1.11 -3.26
N ILE A 85 1.21 -1.98 -3.24
CA ILE A 85 0.52 -2.37 -2.01
C ILE A 85 1.50 -3.04 -1.04
N PHE A 86 2.34 -3.95 -1.53
CA PHE A 86 3.36 -4.61 -0.71
C PHE A 86 4.41 -3.64 -0.19
N VAL A 87 4.85 -2.70 -1.05
CA VAL A 87 5.79 -1.64 -0.65
C VAL A 87 5.19 -0.77 0.45
N LEU A 88 3.90 -0.41 0.34
CA LEU A 88 3.24 0.38 1.37
C LEU A 88 3.12 -0.40 2.69
N ILE A 89 2.76 -1.68 2.65
CA ILE A 89 2.68 -2.50 3.86
C ILE A 89 4.05 -2.48 4.56
N ALA A 90 5.13 -2.87 3.90
CA ALA A 90 6.47 -2.88 4.49
C ALA A 90 6.93 -1.48 4.92
N GLY A 91 6.66 -0.46 4.11
CA GLY A 91 6.96 0.93 4.41
C GLY A 91 6.25 1.46 5.65
N THR A 92 5.02 0.99 5.91
CA THR A 92 4.26 1.36 7.13
C THR A 92 4.86 0.75 8.40
N TYR A 93 5.39 -0.48 8.34
CA TYR A 93 6.07 -1.10 9.48
C TYR A 93 7.40 -0.45 9.81
N THR A 94 8.08 0.12 8.80
CA THR A 94 9.45 0.60 8.96
C THR A 94 9.62 1.65 10.06
N PRO A 95 8.81 2.72 10.19
CA PRO A 95 8.96 3.67 11.29
C PRO A 95 8.69 3.05 12.66
N PHE A 96 7.71 2.16 12.79
CA PHE A 96 7.45 1.49 14.08
C PHE A 96 8.63 0.60 14.49
N ALA A 97 9.13 -0.21 13.59
CA ALA A 97 10.28 -1.08 13.88
C ALA A 97 11.55 -0.27 14.16
N LEU A 98 11.80 0.80 13.44
CA LEU A 98 13.00 1.60 13.66
C LEU A 98 12.93 2.51 14.88
N LEU A 99 11.75 2.99 15.29
CA LEU A 99 11.63 4.08 16.27
C LEU A 99 10.96 3.66 17.58
N VAL A 100 10.24 2.54 17.60
CA VAL A 100 9.38 2.15 18.73
C VAL A 100 9.74 0.79 19.29
N MET A 101 10.07 -0.18 18.43
CA MET A 101 10.33 -1.55 18.86
C MET A 101 11.77 -1.75 19.31
N ASP A 102 11.96 -2.65 20.25
CA ASP A 102 13.28 -3.11 20.66
C ASP A 102 13.87 -4.17 19.74
N ASP A 103 15.21 -4.22 19.61
CA ASP A 103 15.89 -5.37 19.06
C ASP A 103 15.75 -6.56 20.04
N PRO A 104 15.49 -7.80 19.59
CA PRO A 104 15.54 -8.31 18.23
C PRO A 104 14.20 -8.26 17.45
N LEU A 105 13.09 -7.85 18.08
CA LEU A 105 11.76 -7.87 17.43
C LEU A 105 11.74 -6.94 16.21
N ALA A 106 12.27 -5.72 16.34
CA ALA A 106 12.37 -4.76 15.24
C ALA A 106 13.03 -5.37 14.00
N THR A 107 14.16 -6.02 14.18
CA THR A 107 14.89 -6.68 13.10
C THR A 107 14.08 -7.84 12.48
N ALA A 108 13.46 -8.67 13.30
CA ALA A 108 12.64 -9.78 12.84
C ALA A 108 11.43 -9.29 12.01
N ILE A 109 10.74 -8.26 12.47
CA ILE A 109 9.62 -7.63 11.77
C ILE A 109 10.06 -7.04 10.42
N LEU A 110 11.17 -6.27 10.39
CA LEU A 110 11.69 -5.70 9.15
C LEU A 110 12.05 -6.78 8.13
N ILE A 111 12.74 -7.83 8.55
CA ILE A 111 13.06 -8.96 7.67
C ILE A 111 11.77 -9.62 7.15
N ALA A 112 10.83 -9.90 8.04
CA ALA A 112 9.57 -10.56 7.65
C ALA A 112 8.75 -9.73 6.65
N VAL A 113 8.54 -8.42 6.92
CA VAL A 113 7.69 -7.59 6.08
C VAL A 113 8.34 -7.23 4.74
N TRP A 114 9.66 -6.95 4.72
CA TRP A 114 10.35 -6.62 3.47
C TRP A 114 10.60 -7.86 2.60
N SER A 115 10.94 -9.01 3.18
CA SER A 115 11.04 -10.26 2.42
C SER A 115 9.69 -10.72 1.89
N GLY A 116 8.64 -10.61 2.71
CA GLY A 116 7.26 -10.90 2.28
C GLY A 116 6.78 -9.93 1.20
N ALA A 117 7.12 -8.64 1.31
CA ALA A 117 6.83 -7.65 0.26
C ALA A 117 7.56 -7.99 -1.05
N ALA A 118 8.84 -8.33 -0.98
CA ALA A 118 9.61 -8.76 -2.15
C ALA A 118 8.99 -9.99 -2.82
N ALA A 119 8.61 -11.01 -2.04
CA ALA A 119 7.92 -12.19 -2.57
C ALA A 119 6.57 -11.83 -3.22
N GLY A 120 5.79 -10.95 -2.60
CA GLY A 120 4.52 -10.47 -3.14
C GLY A 120 4.69 -9.66 -4.42
N ILE A 121 5.71 -8.82 -4.52
CA ILE A 121 6.06 -8.08 -5.73
C ILE A 121 6.44 -9.04 -6.85
N ILE A 122 7.30 -10.03 -6.57
CA ILE A 122 7.69 -11.06 -7.55
C ILE A 122 6.44 -11.81 -8.04
N LEU A 123 5.54 -12.19 -7.14
CA LEU A 123 4.28 -12.83 -7.52
C LEU A 123 3.46 -11.96 -8.48
N GLN A 124 3.30 -10.66 -8.19
CA GLN A 124 2.53 -9.74 -9.04
C GLN A 124 3.20 -9.49 -10.39
N LEU A 125 4.52 -9.45 -10.43
CA LEU A 125 5.27 -9.27 -11.68
C LEU A 125 5.23 -10.53 -12.55
N ALA A 126 5.35 -11.70 -11.94
CA ALA A 126 5.38 -12.98 -12.63
C ALA A 126 3.97 -13.45 -13.05
N TRP A 127 2.98 -13.28 -12.17
CA TRP A 127 1.63 -13.82 -12.37
C TRP A 127 0.53 -12.77 -12.09
N ILE A 128 0.38 -11.80 -13.00
CA ILE A 128 -0.59 -10.69 -12.88
C ILE A 128 -2.06 -11.15 -12.83
N ASP A 129 -2.35 -12.29 -13.43
CA ASP A 129 -3.70 -12.86 -13.47
C ASP A 129 -3.91 -13.94 -12.38
N ALA A 130 -3.06 -13.92 -11.33
CA ALA A 130 -3.24 -14.77 -10.16
C ALA A 130 -4.65 -14.61 -9.57
N PRO A 131 -5.22 -15.68 -9.00
CA PRO A 131 -6.52 -15.59 -8.33
C PRO A 131 -6.49 -14.50 -7.25
N ARG A 132 -7.50 -13.63 -7.22
CA ARG A 132 -7.55 -12.48 -6.29
C ARG A 132 -7.43 -12.89 -4.84
N TRP A 133 -8.03 -14.03 -4.47
CA TRP A 133 -7.96 -14.55 -3.11
C TRP A 133 -6.51 -14.80 -2.65
N LEU A 134 -5.63 -15.22 -3.58
CA LEU A 134 -4.21 -15.42 -3.28
C LEU A 134 -3.51 -14.10 -2.94
N SER A 135 -3.72 -13.06 -3.76
CA SER A 135 -3.18 -11.73 -3.48
C SER A 135 -3.71 -11.18 -2.14
N VAL A 136 -5.03 -11.31 -1.91
CA VAL A 136 -5.67 -10.88 -0.65
C VAL A 136 -5.10 -11.64 0.54
N LEU A 137 -4.92 -12.96 0.42
CA LEU A 137 -4.32 -13.77 1.49
C LEU A 137 -2.92 -13.28 1.86
N VAL A 138 -2.06 -13.03 0.84
CA VAL A 138 -0.69 -12.54 1.08
C VAL A 138 -0.70 -11.14 1.70
N TYR A 139 -1.55 -10.23 1.21
CA TYR A 139 -1.73 -8.92 1.84
C TYR A 139 -2.15 -9.05 3.30
N MET A 140 -3.16 -9.88 3.58
CA MET A 140 -3.66 -10.07 4.93
C MET A 140 -2.59 -10.67 5.86
N LEU A 141 -1.87 -11.70 5.43
CA LEU A 141 -0.80 -12.29 6.23
C LEU A 141 0.27 -11.27 6.59
N LEU A 142 0.71 -10.44 5.62
CA LEU A 142 1.66 -9.38 5.89
C LEU A 142 1.09 -8.31 6.83
N GLY A 143 -0.13 -7.85 6.59
CA GLY A 143 -0.74 -6.79 7.40
C GLY A 143 -0.99 -7.22 8.85
N TRP A 144 -1.33 -8.49 9.08
CA TRP A 144 -1.62 -9.01 10.42
C TRP A 144 -0.39 -9.36 11.26
N VAL A 145 0.81 -9.30 10.69
CA VAL A 145 2.08 -9.31 11.46
C VAL A 145 2.07 -8.21 12.54
N ALA A 146 1.31 -7.13 12.33
CA ALA A 146 1.12 -6.04 13.29
C ALA A 146 0.61 -6.48 14.67
N ILE A 147 -0.09 -7.61 14.77
CA ILE A 147 -0.53 -8.13 16.08
C ILE A 147 0.66 -8.41 17.00
N ALA A 148 1.77 -8.92 16.44
CA ALA A 148 2.98 -9.20 17.22
C ALA A 148 3.62 -7.92 17.79
N THR A 149 3.31 -6.76 17.23
CA THR A 149 3.91 -5.46 17.63
C THR A 149 3.06 -4.68 18.63
N VAL A 150 1.83 -5.15 18.95
CA VAL A 150 0.90 -4.43 19.82
C VAL A 150 1.47 -4.12 21.20
N PRO A 151 2.18 -5.03 21.89
CA PRO A 151 2.77 -4.72 23.21
C PRO A 151 3.74 -3.54 23.13
N ASP A 152 4.68 -3.54 22.18
CA ASP A 152 5.66 -2.47 22.02
C ASP A 152 5.03 -1.14 21.61
N LEU A 153 3.98 -1.19 20.79
CA LEU A 153 3.21 0.01 20.41
C LEU A 153 2.48 0.62 21.62
N LEU A 154 1.92 -0.22 22.50
CA LEU A 154 1.26 0.25 23.72
C LEU A 154 2.27 0.88 24.68
N GLU A 155 3.42 0.27 24.87
CA GLU A 155 4.47 0.75 25.75
C GLU A 155 5.14 2.02 25.20
N GLY A 156 5.52 2.03 23.92
CA GLY A 156 6.27 3.12 23.31
C GLY A 156 5.43 4.33 22.88
N LEU A 157 4.19 4.13 22.44
CA LEU A 157 3.32 5.19 21.89
C LEU A 157 2.07 5.46 22.72
N GLY A 158 1.74 4.56 23.63
CA GLY A 158 0.53 4.64 24.46
C GLY A 158 -0.75 4.22 23.73
N LEU A 159 -1.85 4.19 24.48
CA LEU A 159 -3.14 3.63 24.05
C LEU A 159 -3.73 4.34 22.82
N THR A 160 -3.69 5.67 22.78
CA THR A 160 -4.33 6.44 21.69
C THR A 160 -3.69 6.12 20.34
N ALA A 161 -2.36 6.13 20.25
CA ALA A 161 -1.67 5.83 19.01
C ALA A 161 -1.86 4.37 18.59
N THR A 162 -1.83 3.44 19.55
CA THR A 162 -2.09 2.01 19.27
C THR A 162 -3.52 1.78 18.76
N LEU A 163 -4.53 2.47 19.30
CA LEU A 163 -5.90 2.40 18.81
C LEU A 163 -6.04 2.96 17.39
N LEU A 164 -5.31 4.03 17.05
CA LEU A 164 -5.28 4.55 15.67
C LEU A 164 -4.69 3.52 14.69
N VAL A 165 -3.59 2.86 15.06
CA VAL A 165 -2.99 1.78 14.26
C VAL A 165 -3.96 0.61 14.12
N ALA A 166 -4.60 0.18 15.21
CA ALA A 166 -5.60 -0.89 15.19
C ALA A 166 -6.80 -0.54 14.29
N THR A 167 -7.29 0.70 14.36
CA THR A 167 -8.35 1.20 13.48
C THR A 167 -7.92 1.15 12.01
N GLY A 168 -6.69 1.57 11.70
CA GLY A 168 -6.11 1.45 10.37
C GLY A 168 -6.06 0.00 9.89
N GLY A 169 -5.66 -0.95 10.74
CA GLY A 169 -5.65 -2.38 10.45
C GLY A 169 -7.04 -2.96 10.19
N LEU A 170 -8.06 -2.51 10.93
CA LEU A 170 -9.45 -2.89 10.69
C LEU A 170 -9.96 -2.36 9.35
N LEU A 171 -9.71 -1.09 9.03
CA LEU A 171 -10.09 -0.49 7.76
C LEU A 171 -9.37 -1.17 6.57
N TYR A 172 -8.11 -1.51 6.75
CA TYR A 172 -7.35 -2.30 5.79
C TYR A 172 -8.00 -3.68 5.54
N THR A 173 -8.39 -4.38 6.61
CA THR A 173 -9.06 -5.68 6.52
C THR A 173 -10.40 -5.56 5.78
N VAL A 174 -11.21 -4.55 6.11
CA VAL A 174 -12.47 -4.26 5.40
C VAL A 174 -12.20 -3.98 3.92
N GLY A 175 -11.20 -3.17 3.61
CA GLY A 175 -10.79 -2.88 2.22
C GLY A 175 -10.38 -4.14 1.45
N ALA A 176 -9.61 -5.03 2.08
CA ALA A 176 -9.20 -6.29 1.49
C ALA A 176 -10.39 -7.23 1.22
N LEU A 177 -11.37 -7.28 2.14
CA LEU A 177 -12.62 -8.04 1.96
C LEU A 177 -13.49 -7.48 0.83
N VAL A 178 -13.67 -6.15 0.78
CA VAL A 178 -14.38 -5.46 -0.32
C VAL A 178 -13.75 -5.80 -1.66
N TYR A 179 -12.43 -5.74 -1.75
CA TYR A 179 -11.68 -6.09 -2.95
C TYR A 179 -11.86 -7.58 -3.34
N ALA A 180 -11.81 -8.49 -2.36
CA ALA A 180 -12.00 -9.93 -2.58
C ALA A 180 -13.41 -10.25 -3.08
N LEU A 181 -14.43 -9.66 -2.44
CA LEU A 181 -15.84 -9.92 -2.70
C LEU A 181 -16.40 -9.14 -3.90
N ARG A 182 -15.67 -8.15 -4.43
CA ARG A 182 -16.13 -7.24 -5.48
C ARG A 182 -17.46 -6.54 -5.14
N ARG A 183 -17.65 -6.14 -3.90
CA ARG A 183 -18.86 -5.46 -3.45
C ARG A 183 -18.51 -4.24 -2.58
N PRO A 184 -19.17 -3.09 -2.79
CA PRO A 184 -20.10 -2.80 -3.91
C PRO A 184 -19.35 -2.82 -5.23
N ASP A 185 -20.01 -3.27 -6.30
CA ASP A 185 -19.46 -3.19 -7.66
C ASP A 185 -19.90 -1.82 -8.23
N PRO A 186 -18.95 -0.86 -8.42
CA PRO A 186 -19.27 0.47 -8.91
C PRO A 186 -19.52 0.53 -10.41
#